data_d0cfe846cc64bd98243656bbd725b402
#
_entry.id   d0cfe846cc64bd98243656bbd725b402
#
_cell.length_a   1.000
_cell.length_b   1.000
_cell.length_c   1.000
_cell.angle_alpha   90.00
_cell.angle_beta   90.00
_cell.angle_gamma   90.00
#
_symmetry.space_group_name_H-M   'P 1'
#
loop_
_entity.id
_entity.type
_entity.pdbx_description
1 polymer ?
#
loop_
_entity_poly.entity_id
_entity_poly.type
_entity_poly.pdbx_seq_one_letter_code
_entity_poly.pdbx_strand_id
1 'polypeptide(L)'
;MKKQIGLYFGSFNPIHKGHLQVAEYIKNHGQFDEIWFVPSPLSPHKQNDTLIPAELRLKWVSDSVNHLVDMSVANDEFTLPKPSYTHKSVVYFYEKYPNYNFSLIMGADNLYGFHKWEKADELAQICPLHVYARTGYPKLDPLPFNATWYDAPLIEISATEIRDALENNQRLTSWIPDQILDELVSFFKSVESKTH
;
A
#
# COMPACT_ATOMS: atom_id res chain seq x y z
N MET A 1 -8.76 -17.38 -19.52
CA MET A 1 -7.58 -17.22 -18.63
C MET A 1 -8.05 -16.55 -17.36
N LYS A 2 -7.42 -16.82 -16.21
CA LYS A 2 -7.74 -16.11 -14.95
C LYS A 2 -7.18 -14.69 -15.01
N LYS A 3 -7.92 -13.72 -14.44
CA LYS A 3 -7.50 -12.31 -14.34
C LYS A 3 -6.31 -12.18 -13.39
N GLN A 4 -5.28 -11.43 -13.80
CA GLN A 4 -4.05 -11.24 -13.03
C GLN A 4 -4.16 -9.96 -12.20
N ILE A 5 -4.20 -10.08 -10.89
CA ILE A 5 -4.39 -8.97 -9.94
C ILE A 5 -3.12 -8.74 -9.13
N GLY A 6 -2.59 -7.53 -9.17
CA GLY A 6 -1.54 -7.09 -8.26
C GLY A 6 -2.12 -6.54 -6.96
N LEU A 7 -1.89 -7.21 -5.83
CA LEU A 7 -2.31 -6.75 -4.50
C LEU A 7 -1.26 -5.80 -3.92
N TYR A 8 -1.63 -4.55 -3.75
CA TYR A 8 -0.77 -3.52 -3.17
C TYR A 8 -1.24 -3.18 -1.75
N PHE A 9 -0.71 -3.92 -0.77
CA PHE A 9 -1.03 -3.71 0.65
C PHE A 9 -0.30 -2.49 1.20
N GLY A 10 -0.99 -1.73 2.02
CA GLY A 10 -0.40 -0.60 2.72
C GLY A 10 -1.30 -0.02 3.80
N SER A 11 -0.70 0.66 4.78
CA SER A 11 -1.48 1.47 5.71
C SER A 11 -2.01 2.74 5.05
N PHE A 12 -1.35 3.22 3.97
CA PHE A 12 -1.68 4.46 3.27
C PHE A 12 -2.01 5.60 4.24
N ASN A 13 -1.03 6.02 5.02
CA ASN A 13 -1.18 6.91 6.18
C ASN A 13 -0.46 8.27 6.03
N PRO A 14 -0.90 9.15 5.09
CA PRO A 14 -1.93 8.97 4.08
C PRO A 14 -1.42 8.31 2.78
N ILE A 15 -2.35 8.03 1.85
CA ILE A 15 -1.98 7.79 0.45
C ILE A 15 -1.35 9.04 -0.15
N HIS A 16 -0.38 8.86 -1.05
CA HIS A 16 0.29 9.97 -1.74
C HIS A 16 0.63 9.59 -3.18
N LYS A 17 0.96 10.60 -4.01
CA LYS A 17 1.24 10.41 -5.45
C LYS A 17 2.34 9.38 -5.71
N GLY A 18 3.29 9.22 -4.80
CA GLY A 18 4.30 8.16 -4.90
C GLY A 18 3.72 6.74 -4.90
N HIS A 19 2.67 6.46 -4.11
CA HIS A 19 2.00 5.17 -4.17
C HIS A 19 1.32 4.94 -5.53
N LEU A 20 0.69 5.98 -6.08
CA LEU A 20 0.02 5.92 -7.39
C LEU A 20 1.03 5.71 -8.52
N GLN A 21 2.15 6.44 -8.51
CA GLN A 21 3.23 6.29 -9.49
C GLN A 21 3.83 4.88 -9.50
N VAL A 22 4.07 4.29 -8.32
CA VAL A 22 4.55 2.91 -8.21
C VAL A 22 3.53 1.93 -8.78
N ALA A 23 2.25 2.08 -8.43
CA ALA A 23 1.18 1.20 -8.93
C ALA A 23 1.07 1.30 -10.46
N GLU A 24 1.10 2.50 -11.02
CA GLU A 24 1.08 2.74 -12.46
C GLU A 24 2.31 2.13 -13.15
N TYR A 25 3.51 2.35 -12.59
CA TYR A 25 4.72 1.77 -13.13
C TYR A 25 4.65 0.23 -13.18
N ILE A 26 4.24 -0.41 -12.08
CA ILE A 26 4.12 -1.87 -12.01
C ILE A 26 3.01 -2.39 -12.94
N LYS A 27 1.88 -1.68 -13.06
CA LYS A 27 0.80 -2.02 -14.00
C LYS A 27 1.32 -2.03 -15.45
N ASN A 28 2.13 -1.05 -15.81
CA ASN A 28 2.64 -0.90 -17.17
C ASN A 28 3.81 -1.84 -17.52
N HIS A 29 4.57 -2.31 -16.55
CA HIS A 29 5.75 -3.17 -16.76
C HIS A 29 5.54 -4.62 -16.31
N GLY A 30 4.50 -4.89 -15.53
CA GLY A 30 4.07 -6.21 -15.10
C GLY A 30 2.96 -6.77 -16.01
N GLN A 31 2.63 -8.04 -15.78
CA GLN A 31 1.55 -8.72 -16.51
C GLN A 31 0.27 -8.72 -15.66
N PHE A 32 -0.22 -7.53 -15.29
CA PHE A 32 -1.42 -7.37 -14.49
C PHE A 32 -2.58 -6.86 -15.33
N ASP A 33 -3.77 -7.43 -15.14
CA ASP A 33 -5.01 -6.86 -15.67
C ASP A 33 -5.46 -5.68 -14.82
N GLU A 34 -5.17 -5.73 -13.49
CA GLU A 34 -5.59 -4.69 -12.54
C GLU A 34 -4.69 -4.67 -11.31
N ILE A 35 -4.52 -3.49 -10.70
CA ILE A 35 -3.89 -3.34 -9.38
C ILE A 35 -4.96 -3.03 -8.35
N TRP A 36 -4.99 -3.81 -7.27
CA TRP A 36 -5.87 -3.57 -6.12
C TRP A 36 -5.09 -2.96 -4.97
N PHE A 37 -5.43 -1.73 -4.61
CA PHE A 37 -5.00 -1.14 -3.36
C PHE A 37 -5.75 -1.80 -2.21
N VAL A 38 -5.00 -2.32 -1.24
CA VAL A 38 -5.55 -3.03 -0.07
C VAL A 38 -5.17 -2.28 1.20
N PRO A 39 -5.97 -1.29 1.64
CA PRO A 39 -5.68 -0.54 2.86
C PRO A 39 -5.82 -1.43 4.09
N SER A 40 -4.75 -1.54 4.88
CA SER A 40 -4.78 -2.27 6.15
C SER A 40 -5.38 -1.41 7.26
N PRO A 41 -6.48 -1.85 7.91
CA PRO A 41 -7.03 -1.12 9.05
C PRO A 41 -6.08 -1.08 10.24
N LEU A 42 -5.36 -2.17 10.50
CA LEU A 42 -4.38 -2.31 11.57
C LEU A 42 -3.27 -3.28 11.19
N SER A 43 -2.11 -2.76 10.77
CA SER A 43 -0.92 -3.57 10.49
C SER A 43 -0.29 -4.06 11.81
N PRO A 44 0.13 -5.36 11.91
CA PRO A 44 0.79 -5.89 13.11
C PRO A 44 2.13 -5.22 13.44
N HIS A 45 2.73 -4.52 12.46
CA HIS A 45 4.05 -3.89 12.58
C HIS A 45 3.97 -2.38 12.86
N LYS A 46 2.77 -1.80 13.06
CA LYS A 46 2.61 -0.36 13.32
C LYS A 46 1.90 -0.10 14.64
N GLN A 47 2.44 0.85 15.41
CA GLN A 47 1.79 1.34 16.63
C GLN A 47 0.57 2.19 16.24
N ASN A 48 -0.51 2.07 17.01
CA ASN A 48 -1.79 2.72 16.73
C ASN A 48 -1.76 4.25 16.84
N ASP A 49 -0.88 4.80 17.67
CA ASP A 49 -0.93 6.20 18.13
C ASP A 49 -0.59 7.23 17.05
N THR A 50 -0.04 6.80 15.91
CA THR A 50 0.32 7.68 14.79
C THR A 50 -0.52 7.45 13.53
N LEU A 51 -1.55 6.59 13.61
CA LEU A 51 -2.37 6.25 12.45
C LEU A 51 -3.59 7.17 12.37
N ILE A 52 -3.77 7.78 11.20
CA ILE A 52 -5.04 8.38 10.80
C ILE A 52 -6.14 7.31 10.88
N PRO A 53 -7.36 7.64 11.34
CA PRO A 53 -8.46 6.67 11.43
C PRO A 53 -8.59 5.82 10.17
N ALA A 54 -8.78 4.51 10.35
CA ALA A 54 -8.74 3.53 9.26
C ALA A 54 -9.78 3.84 8.17
N GLU A 55 -10.97 4.27 8.55
CA GLU A 55 -12.07 4.63 7.67
C GLU A 55 -11.72 5.85 6.79
N LEU A 56 -11.02 6.85 7.35
CA LEU A 56 -10.54 8.00 6.59
C LEU A 56 -9.45 7.58 5.59
N ARG A 57 -8.53 6.71 6.00
CA ARG A 57 -7.49 6.19 5.10
C ARG A 57 -8.11 5.42 3.94
N LEU A 58 -9.10 4.55 4.23
CA LEU A 58 -9.87 3.84 3.20
C LEU A 58 -10.57 4.80 2.25
N LYS A 59 -11.27 5.81 2.79
CA LYS A 59 -11.94 6.83 1.99
C LYS A 59 -10.96 7.54 1.06
N TRP A 60 -9.84 8.03 1.59
CA TRP A 60 -8.86 8.77 0.80
C TRP A 60 -8.16 7.90 -0.25
N VAL A 61 -7.93 6.60 0.04
CA VAL A 61 -7.46 5.67 -1.00
C VAL A 61 -8.51 5.54 -2.10
N SER A 62 -9.78 5.37 -1.74
CA SER A 62 -10.88 5.25 -2.70
C SER A 62 -11.03 6.49 -3.58
N ASP A 63 -11.01 7.69 -2.98
CA ASP A 63 -11.11 8.95 -3.71
C ASP A 63 -9.92 9.16 -4.66
N SER A 64 -8.73 8.69 -4.27
CA SER A 64 -7.50 8.81 -5.07
C SER A 64 -7.39 7.78 -6.20
N VAL A 65 -8.10 6.65 -6.12
CA VAL A 65 -7.91 5.50 -7.01
C VAL A 65 -9.09 5.28 -7.96
N ASN A 66 -10.33 5.53 -7.53
CA ASN A 66 -11.53 5.13 -8.27
C ASN A 66 -11.70 5.77 -9.66
N HIS A 67 -10.95 6.80 -10.00
CA HIS A 67 -10.94 7.42 -11.32
C HIS A 67 -9.82 6.88 -12.24
N LEU A 68 -8.94 6.03 -11.72
CA LEU A 68 -7.82 5.47 -12.46
C LEU A 68 -8.24 4.18 -13.19
N VAL A 69 -7.77 4.03 -14.43
CA VAL A 69 -8.06 2.84 -15.22
C VAL A 69 -7.27 1.65 -14.69
N ASP A 70 -7.90 0.48 -14.61
CA ASP A 70 -7.31 -0.77 -14.15
C ASP A 70 -6.70 -0.69 -12.73
N MET A 71 -7.25 0.18 -11.89
CA MET A 71 -6.93 0.28 -10.47
C MET A 71 -8.22 0.27 -9.64
N SER A 72 -8.22 -0.48 -8.55
CA SER A 72 -9.38 -0.61 -7.65
C SER A 72 -8.94 -0.61 -6.19
N VAL A 73 -9.91 -0.48 -5.30
CA VAL A 73 -9.68 -0.57 -3.86
C VAL A 73 -10.41 -1.80 -3.32
N ALA A 74 -9.65 -2.70 -2.66
CA ALA A 74 -10.21 -3.82 -1.94
C ALA A 74 -10.28 -3.47 -0.45
N ASN A 75 -11.49 -3.39 0.08
CA ASN A 75 -11.74 -3.04 1.49
C ASN A 75 -11.97 -4.27 2.38
N ASP A 76 -11.70 -5.44 1.88
CA ASP A 76 -12.00 -6.72 2.54
C ASP A 76 -11.32 -6.87 3.90
N GLU A 77 -10.09 -6.33 4.08
CA GLU A 77 -9.39 -6.38 5.38
C GLU A 77 -10.16 -5.70 6.53
N PHE A 78 -11.09 -4.79 6.21
CA PHE A 78 -11.93 -4.13 7.22
C PHE A 78 -12.97 -5.08 7.84
N THR A 79 -13.27 -6.20 7.19
CA THR A 79 -14.18 -7.23 7.67
C THR A 79 -13.46 -8.44 8.29
N LEU A 80 -12.14 -8.54 8.12
CA LEU A 80 -11.33 -9.63 8.65
C LEU A 80 -10.89 -9.37 10.11
N PRO A 81 -10.52 -10.42 10.86
CA PRO A 81 -9.97 -10.28 12.21
C PRO A 81 -8.70 -9.43 12.23
N LYS A 82 -8.59 -8.54 13.21
CA LYS A 82 -7.41 -7.69 13.43
C LYS A 82 -6.47 -8.34 14.45
N PRO A 83 -5.13 -8.13 14.32
CA PRO A 83 -4.44 -7.38 13.28
C PRO A 83 -4.46 -8.07 11.92
N SER A 84 -4.33 -7.26 10.83
CA SER A 84 -4.36 -7.74 9.45
C SER A 84 -3.03 -8.39 9.08
N TYR A 85 -3.01 -9.71 8.94
CA TYR A 85 -1.87 -10.46 8.43
C TYR A 85 -2.03 -10.75 6.94
N THR A 86 -1.07 -10.36 6.12
CA THR A 86 -1.15 -10.47 4.65
C THR A 86 -1.44 -11.89 4.17
N HIS A 87 -0.84 -12.91 4.80
CA HIS A 87 -1.13 -14.32 4.46
C HIS A 87 -2.63 -14.63 4.57
N LYS A 88 -3.28 -14.22 5.67
CA LYS A 88 -4.72 -14.46 5.87
C LYS A 88 -5.58 -13.75 4.84
N SER A 89 -5.20 -12.51 4.52
CA SER A 89 -5.91 -11.71 3.51
C SER A 89 -5.79 -12.34 2.11
N VAL A 90 -4.60 -12.82 1.74
CA VAL A 90 -4.37 -13.48 0.44
C VAL A 90 -5.15 -14.78 0.34
N VAL A 91 -5.16 -15.63 1.39
CA VAL A 91 -5.98 -16.85 1.42
C VAL A 91 -7.46 -16.51 1.23
N TYR A 92 -7.96 -15.52 1.98
CA TYR A 92 -9.35 -15.04 1.83
C TYR A 92 -9.66 -14.56 0.41
N PHE A 93 -8.75 -13.82 -0.24
CA PHE A 93 -8.95 -13.39 -1.62
C PHE A 93 -9.04 -14.56 -2.59
N TYR A 94 -8.21 -15.60 -2.46
CA TYR A 94 -8.31 -16.80 -3.31
C TYR A 94 -9.62 -17.55 -3.10
N GLU A 95 -10.14 -17.61 -1.88
CA GLU A 95 -11.45 -18.21 -1.59
C GLU A 95 -12.60 -17.41 -2.18
N LYS A 96 -12.55 -16.08 -2.02
CA LYS A 96 -13.62 -15.18 -2.47
C LYS A 96 -13.63 -14.97 -4.00
N TYR A 97 -12.46 -14.99 -4.63
CA TYR A 97 -12.29 -14.71 -6.05
C TYR A 97 -11.57 -15.86 -6.80
N PRO A 98 -12.18 -17.04 -6.94
CA PRO A 98 -11.52 -18.25 -7.45
C PRO A 98 -11.08 -18.14 -8.93
N ASN A 99 -11.60 -17.15 -9.67
CA ASN A 99 -11.27 -16.89 -11.06
C ASN A 99 -10.14 -15.88 -11.25
N TYR A 100 -9.49 -15.46 -10.16
CA TYR A 100 -8.36 -14.52 -10.19
C TYR A 100 -7.07 -15.21 -9.76
N ASN A 101 -5.96 -14.72 -10.27
CA ASN A 101 -4.62 -14.99 -9.76
C ASN A 101 -4.10 -13.72 -9.10
N PHE A 102 -3.49 -13.88 -7.93
CA PHE A 102 -2.99 -12.76 -7.17
C PHE A 102 -1.47 -12.78 -7.11
N SER A 103 -0.87 -11.59 -7.15
CA SER A 103 0.55 -11.35 -6.85
C SER A 103 0.67 -10.23 -5.84
N LEU A 104 1.67 -10.28 -4.98
CA LEU A 104 1.90 -9.30 -3.93
C LEU A 104 2.88 -8.22 -4.39
N ILE A 105 2.46 -6.96 -4.37
CA ILE A 105 3.30 -5.80 -4.66
C ILE A 105 3.83 -5.22 -3.36
N MET A 106 5.15 -5.05 -3.25
CA MET A 106 5.80 -4.50 -2.07
C MET A 106 7.07 -3.70 -2.38
N GLY A 107 7.44 -2.80 -1.50
CA GLY A 107 8.74 -2.12 -1.55
C GLY A 107 9.89 -3.04 -1.12
N ALA A 108 11.10 -2.73 -1.56
CA ALA A 108 12.31 -3.46 -1.19
C ALA A 108 12.53 -3.51 0.33
N ASP A 109 12.14 -2.46 1.06
CA ASP A 109 12.15 -2.41 2.53
C ASP A 109 11.35 -3.55 3.18
N ASN A 110 10.19 -3.88 2.59
CA ASN A 110 9.38 -5.01 3.05
C ASN A 110 10.00 -6.36 2.69
N LEU A 111 10.64 -6.49 1.51
CA LEU A 111 11.33 -7.73 1.13
C LEU A 111 12.46 -8.08 2.11
N TYR A 112 13.24 -7.09 2.57
CA TYR A 112 14.30 -7.29 3.58
C TYR A 112 13.75 -7.84 4.90
N GLY A 113 12.53 -7.46 5.27
CA GLY A 113 11.83 -7.95 6.46
C GLY A 113 10.88 -9.12 6.24
N PHE A 114 10.71 -9.56 5.01
CA PHE A 114 9.64 -10.50 4.61
C PHE A 114 9.69 -11.84 5.35
N HIS A 115 10.90 -12.35 5.63
CA HIS A 115 11.12 -13.58 6.40
C HIS A 115 10.52 -13.57 7.82
N LYS A 116 10.16 -12.39 8.34
CA LYS A 116 9.52 -12.21 9.65
C LYS A 116 7.99 -12.17 9.55
N TRP A 117 7.43 -12.17 8.35
CA TRP A 117 5.99 -12.13 8.18
C TRP A 117 5.36 -13.47 8.57
N GLU A 118 4.09 -13.41 9.03
CA GLU A 118 3.34 -14.62 9.32
C GLU A 118 3.27 -15.51 8.08
N LYS A 119 3.79 -16.73 8.20
CA LYS A 119 3.82 -17.75 7.13
C LYS A 119 4.44 -17.25 5.81
N ALA A 120 5.57 -16.53 5.90
CA ALA A 120 6.24 -15.94 4.75
C ALA A 120 6.49 -16.90 3.60
N ASP A 121 6.99 -18.12 3.90
CA ASP A 121 7.28 -19.14 2.89
C ASP A 121 6.01 -19.64 2.20
N GLU A 122 4.93 -19.89 2.96
CA GLU A 122 3.63 -20.27 2.39
C GLU A 122 3.07 -19.14 1.52
N LEU A 123 3.15 -17.89 2.01
CA LEU A 123 2.68 -16.71 1.28
C LEU A 123 3.42 -16.57 -0.06
N ALA A 124 4.75 -16.70 -0.08
CA ALA A 124 5.54 -16.58 -1.30
C ALA A 124 5.27 -17.72 -2.31
N GLN A 125 4.86 -18.89 -1.83
CA GLN A 125 4.48 -20.01 -2.69
C GLN A 125 3.13 -19.83 -3.38
N ILE A 126 2.16 -19.22 -2.68
CA ILE A 126 0.81 -19.03 -3.21
C ILE A 126 0.62 -17.69 -3.93
N CYS A 127 1.44 -16.67 -3.63
CA CYS A 127 1.30 -15.31 -4.13
C CYS A 127 2.67 -14.77 -4.56
N PRO A 128 3.00 -14.79 -5.87
CA PRO A 128 4.28 -14.29 -6.38
C PRO A 128 4.57 -12.87 -5.92
N LEU A 129 5.85 -12.58 -5.61
CA LEU A 129 6.29 -11.29 -5.08
C LEU A 129 6.76 -10.39 -6.21
N HIS A 130 6.25 -9.16 -6.29
CA HIS A 130 6.65 -8.10 -7.19
C HIS A 130 7.20 -6.93 -6.38
N VAL A 131 8.51 -6.71 -6.47
CA VAL A 131 9.25 -5.83 -5.58
C VAL A 131 9.72 -4.59 -6.32
N TYR A 132 9.40 -3.41 -5.84
CA TYR A 132 9.89 -2.15 -6.39
C TYR A 132 11.03 -1.57 -5.55
N ALA A 133 11.94 -0.87 -6.24
CA ALA A 133 13.10 -0.23 -5.64
C ALA A 133 12.71 0.79 -4.55
N ARG A 134 13.49 0.83 -3.47
CA ARG A 134 13.36 1.81 -2.37
C ARG A 134 14.73 2.34 -1.98
N THR A 135 14.80 3.63 -1.71
CA THR A 135 16.03 4.27 -1.22
C THR A 135 16.56 3.56 0.04
N GLY A 136 17.85 3.25 0.06
CA GLY A 136 18.48 2.55 1.18
C GLY A 136 18.34 1.01 1.17
N TYR A 137 17.62 0.43 0.19
CA TYR A 137 17.41 -1.01 0.07
C TYR A 137 17.83 -1.49 -1.33
N PRO A 138 19.13 -1.82 -1.54
CA PRO A 138 19.62 -2.27 -2.83
C PRO A 138 18.99 -3.60 -3.25
N LYS A 139 18.98 -3.88 -4.54
CA LYS A 139 18.52 -5.17 -5.07
C LYS A 139 19.39 -6.30 -4.51
N LEU A 140 18.74 -7.31 -3.95
CA LEU A 140 19.42 -8.54 -3.50
C LEU A 140 19.77 -9.42 -4.70
N ASP A 141 20.92 -10.10 -4.64
CA ASP A 141 21.34 -11.06 -5.64
C ASP A 141 21.90 -12.33 -4.96
N PRO A 142 21.27 -13.51 -5.13
CA PRO A 142 19.99 -13.71 -5.81
C PRO A 142 18.79 -13.09 -5.08
N LEU A 143 17.72 -12.77 -5.83
CA LEU A 143 16.45 -12.36 -5.21
C LEU A 143 15.83 -13.54 -4.46
N PRO A 144 15.45 -13.38 -3.18
CA PRO A 144 14.78 -14.44 -2.42
C PRO A 144 13.35 -14.65 -2.92
N PHE A 145 12.77 -15.81 -2.60
CA PHE A 145 11.36 -16.15 -2.87
C PHE A 145 10.95 -16.06 -4.35
N ASN A 146 11.90 -16.20 -5.30
CA ASN A 146 11.66 -16.02 -6.74
C ASN A 146 10.95 -14.69 -7.07
N ALA A 147 11.25 -13.63 -6.34
CA ALA A 147 10.64 -12.33 -6.53
C ALA A 147 10.99 -11.72 -7.88
N THR A 148 10.07 -10.97 -8.46
CA THR A 148 10.31 -10.12 -9.63
C THR A 148 10.67 -8.72 -9.17
N TRP A 149 11.78 -8.16 -9.66
CA TRP A 149 12.24 -6.81 -9.31
C TRP A 149 11.84 -5.77 -10.36
N TYR A 150 11.42 -4.61 -9.90
CA TYR A 150 11.08 -3.44 -10.71
C TYR A 150 11.94 -2.23 -10.33
N ASP A 151 12.65 -1.66 -11.30
CA ASP A 151 13.37 -0.40 -11.15
C ASP A 151 12.40 0.79 -11.30
N ALA A 152 11.34 0.78 -10.49
CA ALA A 152 10.39 1.88 -10.45
C ALA A 152 11.08 3.17 -9.99
N PRO A 153 10.60 4.36 -10.44
CA PRO A 153 11.17 5.63 -9.99
C PRO A 153 11.21 5.69 -8.46
N LEU A 154 12.35 6.11 -7.93
CA LEU A 154 12.51 6.28 -6.48
C LEU A 154 11.59 7.40 -6.00
N ILE A 155 10.80 7.09 -4.99
CA ILE A 155 9.90 8.06 -4.37
C ILE A 155 10.66 8.75 -3.24
N GLU A 156 10.91 10.03 -3.41
CA GLU A 156 11.68 10.85 -2.47
C GLU A 156 10.86 11.34 -1.27
N ILE A 157 9.58 10.96 -1.17
CA ILE A 157 8.68 11.35 -0.10
C ILE A 157 8.09 10.13 0.61
N SER A 158 7.93 10.21 1.90
CA SER A 158 7.24 9.22 2.72
C SER A 158 5.95 9.79 3.32
N ALA A 159 5.03 8.89 3.68
CA ALA A 159 3.83 9.29 4.41
C ALA A 159 4.14 9.94 5.77
N THR A 160 5.29 9.63 6.38
CA THR A 160 5.76 10.27 7.61
C THR A 160 6.12 11.72 7.36
N GLU A 161 6.96 12.00 6.35
CA GLU A 161 7.33 13.37 5.99
C GLU A 161 6.12 14.22 5.61
N ILE A 162 5.11 13.62 4.97
CA ILE A 162 3.84 14.33 4.69
C ILE A 162 3.11 14.70 5.97
N ARG A 163 2.99 13.78 6.92
CA ARG A 163 2.34 14.08 8.22
C ARG A 163 3.10 15.14 8.99
N ASP A 164 4.41 14.98 9.12
CA ASP A 164 5.28 15.94 9.83
C ASP A 164 5.19 17.34 9.22
N ALA A 165 5.14 17.45 7.89
CA ALA A 165 4.96 18.71 7.20
C ALA A 165 3.58 19.34 7.46
N LEU A 166 2.51 18.53 7.43
CA LEU A 166 1.14 19.01 7.68
C LEU A 166 0.97 19.45 9.15
N GLU A 167 1.55 18.73 10.10
CA GLU A 167 1.58 19.10 11.53
C GLU A 167 2.35 20.40 11.78
N ASN A 168 3.36 20.71 10.95
CA ASN A 168 4.13 21.95 11.03
C ASN A 168 3.60 23.06 10.08
N ASN A 169 2.38 22.93 9.57
CA ASN A 169 1.78 23.88 8.62
C ASN A 169 2.59 24.13 7.34
N GLN A 170 3.46 23.17 6.97
CA GLN A 170 4.24 23.19 5.74
C GLN A 170 3.43 22.57 4.59
N ARG A 171 3.52 23.18 3.40
CA ARG A 171 2.74 22.69 2.24
C ARG A 171 3.56 21.72 1.39
N LEU A 172 3.39 20.42 1.61
CA LEU A 172 3.82 19.36 0.67
C LEU A 172 2.68 18.93 -0.27
N THR A 173 1.88 19.90 -0.73
CA THR A 173 0.66 19.65 -1.50
C THR A 173 0.93 18.99 -2.86
N SER A 174 2.13 19.16 -3.43
CA SER A 174 2.52 18.52 -4.70
C SER A 174 2.50 16.99 -4.66
N TRP A 175 2.69 16.39 -3.47
CA TRP A 175 2.72 14.94 -3.27
C TRP A 175 1.38 14.33 -2.87
N ILE A 176 0.40 15.16 -2.55
CA ILE A 176 -0.94 14.72 -2.16
C ILE A 176 -1.83 14.65 -3.41
N PRO A 177 -2.61 13.58 -3.61
CA PRO A 177 -3.62 13.54 -4.66
C PRO A 177 -4.61 14.68 -4.50
N ASP A 178 -4.96 15.35 -5.60
CA ASP A 178 -5.80 16.54 -5.58
C ASP A 178 -7.20 16.26 -5.02
N GLN A 179 -7.69 15.02 -5.19
CA GLN A 179 -8.98 14.54 -4.72
C GLN A 179 -9.14 14.57 -3.19
N ILE A 180 -8.04 14.49 -2.45
CA ILE A 180 -8.06 14.39 -0.98
C ILE A 180 -7.39 15.58 -0.29
N LEU A 181 -6.81 16.52 -1.06
CA LEU A 181 -5.95 17.58 -0.53
C LEU A 181 -6.65 18.42 0.54
N ASP A 182 -7.83 18.95 0.22
CA ASP A 182 -8.54 19.86 1.12
C ASP A 182 -9.01 19.16 2.40
N GLU A 183 -9.51 17.94 2.26
CA GLU A 183 -9.97 17.14 3.40
C GLU A 183 -8.79 16.75 4.31
N LEU A 184 -7.68 16.30 3.73
CA LEU A 184 -6.47 15.95 4.47
C LEU A 184 -5.91 17.14 5.25
N VAL A 185 -5.79 18.31 4.62
CA VAL A 185 -5.32 19.55 5.28
C VAL A 185 -6.29 19.95 6.40
N SER A 186 -7.60 19.86 6.17
CA SER A 186 -8.61 20.20 7.17
C SER A 186 -8.57 19.25 8.37
N PHE A 187 -8.33 17.97 8.15
CA PHE A 187 -8.16 16.97 9.19
C PHE A 187 -7.02 17.34 10.14
N PHE A 188 -5.81 17.62 9.62
CA PHE A 188 -4.66 17.95 10.44
C PHE A 188 -4.87 19.26 11.24
N LYS A 189 -5.47 20.30 10.64
CA LYS A 189 -5.83 21.52 11.37
C LYS A 189 -6.82 21.27 12.52
N SER A 190 -7.75 20.33 12.35
CA SER A 190 -8.72 19.99 13.39
C SER A 190 -8.11 19.21 14.55
N VAL A 191 -7.03 18.48 14.33
CA VAL A 191 -6.29 17.75 15.37
C VAL A 191 -5.48 18.73 16.21
N GLU A 192 -4.77 19.69 15.58
CA GLU A 192 -4.01 20.74 16.30
C GLU A 192 -4.90 21.55 17.25
N SER A 193 -6.12 21.93 16.81
CA SER A 193 -7.05 22.72 17.62
C SER A 193 -7.59 22.00 18.86
N LYS A 194 -7.44 20.68 18.97
CA LYS A 194 -7.87 19.87 20.13
C LYS A 194 -6.74 19.61 21.15
N THR A 195 -5.52 19.97 20.78
CA THR A 195 -4.32 19.73 21.61
C THR A 195 -3.90 20.99 22.39
N HIS A 196 -4.62 22.08 22.21
CA HIS A 196 -4.49 23.36 22.91
C HIS A 196 -5.77 23.65 23.68
#